data_8ae89ead05190fa369f375108c80b8a1
#
_entry.id   8ae89ead05190fa369f375108c80b8a1
#
_cell.length_a   1.000
_cell.length_b   1.000
_cell.length_c   1.000
_cell.angle_alpha   90.00
_cell.angle_beta   90.00
_cell.angle_gamma   90.00
#
_symmetry.space_group_name_H-M   'P 1'
#
loop_
_entity.id
_entity.type
_entity.pdbx_description
1 polymer ?
#
loop_
_entity_poly.entity_id
_entity_poly.type
_entity_poly.pdbx_seq_one_letter_code
_entity_poly.pdbx_strand_id
1 'polypeptide(L)'
;MHNTIVILQNDSARAENLVAKVKSVSEAVFIVQSLPELQTLAAQFPIQIGVLDLGLITFEEIARLRRQLSMEIVCTHHTPDDVMWTEALDAGALDCCFDDDGPAICRAIQQTSTACNRAAS
;
A
#
# COMPACT_ATOMS: atom_id res chain seq x y z
N MET A 1 -0.41 17.94 0.00
CA MET A 1 -1.41 16.87 -0.18
C MET A 1 -1.28 15.85 0.90
N HIS A 2 -2.40 15.46 1.44
CA HIS A 2 -2.45 14.60 2.61
C HIS A 2 -2.92 13.21 2.22
N ASN A 3 -2.10 12.21 2.50
CA ASN A 3 -2.42 10.83 2.20
C ASN A 3 -2.77 10.09 3.48
N THR A 4 -3.89 9.39 3.48
CA THR A 4 -4.21 8.43 4.52
C THR A 4 -3.78 7.07 4.02
N ILE A 5 -2.89 6.43 4.77
CA ILE A 5 -2.24 5.18 4.38
C ILE A 5 -2.64 4.08 5.35
N VAL A 6 -2.96 2.90 4.81
CA VAL A 6 -3.13 1.71 5.63
C VAL A 6 -1.97 0.75 5.33
N ILE A 7 -1.42 0.17 6.37
CA ILE A 7 -0.34 -0.82 6.27
C ILE A 7 -0.92 -2.17 6.69
N LEU A 8 -0.89 -3.13 5.78
CA LEU A 8 -1.29 -4.52 6.08
C LEU A 8 -0.04 -5.31 6.40
N GLN A 9 0.21 -5.54 7.68
CA GLN A 9 1.38 -6.26 8.17
C GLN A 9 1.06 -6.87 9.54
N ASN A 10 1.37 -8.14 9.73
CA ASN A 10 1.12 -8.82 10.99
C ASN A 10 2.35 -8.94 11.89
N ASP A 11 3.50 -8.49 11.43
CA ASP A 11 4.72 -8.42 12.22
C ASP A 11 4.85 -7.01 12.79
N SER A 12 4.80 -6.89 14.13
CA SER A 12 4.81 -5.59 14.80
C SER A 12 6.05 -4.77 14.49
N ALA A 13 7.22 -5.39 14.46
CA ALA A 13 8.46 -4.68 14.19
C ALA A 13 8.50 -4.14 12.77
N ARG A 14 8.06 -4.94 11.80
CA ARG A 14 7.99 -4.51 10.40
C ARG A 14 6.95 -3.40 10.21
N ALA A 15 5.80 -3.53 10.87
CA ALA A 15 4.77 -2.51 10.80
C ALA A 15 5.27 -1.18 11.34
N GLU A 16 5.94 -1.18 12.48
CA GLU A 16 6.52 0.03 13.07
C GLU A 16 7.58 0.65 12.17
N ASN A 17 8.43 -0.18 11.56
CA ASN A 17 9.42 0.31 10.60
C ASN A 17 8.78 0.97 9.39
N LEU A 18 7.72 0.37 8.86
CA LEU A 18 7.00 0.93 7.72
C LEU A 18 6.34 2.26 8.08
N VAL A 19 5.73 2.35 9.27
CA VAL A 19 5.15 3.61 9.74
C VAL A 19 6.21 4.70 9.77
N ALA A 20 7.38 4.41 10.35
CA ALA A 20 8.46 5.38 10.43
C ALA A 20 8.92 5.85 9.04
N LYS A 21 8.94 4.93 8.06
CA LYS A 21 9.41 5.24 6.72
C LYS A 21 8.40 6.05 5.90
N VAL A 22 7.11 5.80 6.07
CA VAL A 22 6.08 6.49 5.27
C VAL A 22 5.53 7.75 5.97
N LYS A 23 5.93 8.00 7.19
CA LYS A 23 5.41 9.10 7.99
C LYS A 23 5.61 10.45 7.32
N SER A 24 6.72 10.64 6.62
CA SER A 24 7.04 11.91 5.95
C SER A 24 6.16 12.19 4.73
N VAL A 25 5.53 11.16 4.16
CA VAL A 25 4.71 11.29 2.95
C VAL A 25 3.23 11.03 3.23
N SER A 26 2.85 10.97 4.51
CA SER A 26 1.47 10.65 4.89
C SER A 26 0.98 11.60 5.99
N GLU A 27 -0.33 11.85 5.99
CA GLU A 27 -0.98 12.60 7.07
C GLU A 27 -1.38 11.66 8.20
N ALA A 28 -1.95 10.51 7.86
CA ALA A 28 -2.39 9.52 8.81
C ALA A 28 -1.99 8.13 8.34
N VAL A 29 -1.56 7.27 9.27
CA VAL A 29 -1.17 5.90 8.97
C VAL A 29 -1.90 4.97 9.93
N PHE A 30 -2.60 3.98 9.36
CA PHE A 30 -3.26 2.93 10.12
C PHE A 30 -2.55 1.61 9.87
N ILE A 31 -2.51 0.76 10.89
CA ILE A 31 -1.95 -0.60 10.77
C ILE A 31 -3.08 -1.60 10.96
N VAL A 32 -3.17 -2.54 10.02
CA VAL A 32 -4.11 -3.68 10.12
C VAL A 32 -3.34 -4.97 9.95
N GLN A 33 -3.84 -6.05 10.52
CA GLN A 33 -3.16 -7.34 10.52
C GLN A 33 -3.79 -8.34 9.56
N SER A 34 -4.95 -8.03 9.01
CA SER A 34 -5.67 -8.93 8.12
C SER A 34 -6.52 -8.16 7.12
N LEU A 35 -6.91 -8.83 6.04
CA LEU A 35 -7.78 -8.22 5.03
C LEU A 35 -9.14 -7.81 5.59
N PRO A 36 -9.82 -8.61 6.43
CA PRO A 36 -11.07 -8.17 7.04
C PRO A 36 -10.93 -6.88 7.86
N GLU A 37 -9.84 -6.72 8.61
CA GLU A 37 -9.58 -5.47 9.34
C GLU A 37 -9.42 -4.29 8.39
N LEU A 38 -8.73 -4.50 7.27
CA LEU A 38 -8.57 -3.46 6.26
C LEU A 38 -9.91 -3.05 5.68
N GLN A 39 -10.76 -4.01 5.37
CA GLN A 39 -12.07 -3.75 4.80
C GLN A 39 -12.96 -2.98 5.78
N THR A 40 -12.92 -3.34 7.07
CA THR A 40 -13.65 -2.64 8.11
C THR A 40 -13.17 -1.19 8.25
N LEU A 41 -11.87 -0.99 8.26
CA LEU A 41 -11.28 0.33 8.35
C LEU A 41 -11.66 1.20 7.15
N ALA A 42 -11.58 0.64 5.95
CA ALA A 42 -11.89 1.37 4.72
C ALA A 42 -13.36 1.76 4.62
N ALA A 43 -14.25 1.03 5.31
CA ALA A 43 -15.66 1.39 5.38
C ALA A 43 -15.90 2.59 6.28
N GLN A 44 -15.00 2.88 7.21
CA GLN A 44 -15.14 3.96 8.19
C GLN A 44 -14.35 5.21 7.82
N PHE A 45 -13.24 5.05 7.12
CA PHE A 45 -12.32 6.15 6.80
C PHE A 45 -11.94 6.11 5.33
N PRO A 46 -11.77 7.27 4.68
CA PRO A 46 -11.26 7.32 3.31
C PRO A 46 -9.76 6.98 3.31
N ILE A 47 -9.40 5.87 2.68
CA ILE A 47 -8.01 5.42 2.56
C ILE A 47 -7.57 5.63 1.12
N GLN A 48 -6.50 6.40 0.92
CA GLN A 48 -5.98 6.66 -0.42
C GLN A 48 -4.98 5.61 -0.88
N ILE A 49 -4.15 5.11 0.04
CA ILE A 49 -3.06 4.20 -0.32
C ILE A 49 -2.99 3.05 0.67
N GLY A 50 -2.82 1.83 0.14
CA GLY A 50 -2.55 0.64 0.94
C GLY A 50 -1.14 0.14 0.67
N VAL A 51 -0.35 -0.06 1.72
CA VAL A 51 0.95 -0.73 1.66
C VAL A 51 0.71 -2.14 2.19
N LEU A 52 0.63 -3.10 1.28
CA LEU A 52 0.11 -4.43 1.58
C LEU A 52 1.17 -5.50 1.43
N ASP A 53 1.35 -6.30 2.48
CA ASP A 53 2.32 -7.40 2.47
C ASP A 53 1.77 -8.59 1.70
N LEU A 54 2.51 -9.06 0.70
CA LEU A 54 2.11 -10.17 -0.16
C LEU A 54 2.04 -11.52 0.56
N GLY A 55 2.56 -11.60 1.78
CA GLY A 55 2.37 -12.77 2.63
C GLY A 55 0.97 -12.84 3.23
N LEU A 56 0.20 -11.76 3.18
CA LEU A 56 -1.11 -11.65 3.82
C LEU A 56 -2.26 -11.43 2.84
N ILE A 57 -1.97 -11.17 1.57
CA ILE A 57 -2.99 -10.87 0.57
C ILE A 57 -2.58 -11.48 -0.77
N THR A 58 -3.56 -11.95 -1.54
CA THR A 58 -3.33 -12.52 -2.87
C THR A 58 -3.46 -11.45 -3.95
N PHE A 59 -2.93 -11.73 -5.14
CA PHE A 59 -3.06 -10.81 -6.28
C PHE A 59 -4.53 -10.64 -6.69
N GLU A 60 -5.34 -11.69 -6.57
CA GLU A 60 -6.78 -11.59 -6.82
C GLU A 60 -7.45 -10.61 -5.87
N GLU A 61 -7.08 -10.68 -4.60
CA GLU A 61 -7.62 -9.78 -3.58
C GLU A 61 -7.18 -8.34 -3.84
N ILE A 62 -5.96 -8.13 -4.30
CA ILE A 62 -5.46 -6.81 -4.69
C ILE A 62 -6.31 -6.23 -5.83
N ALA A 63 -6.55 -7.04 -6.86
CA ALA A 63 -7.37 -6.60 -7.98
C ALA A 63 -8.80 -6.25 -7.54
N ARG A 64 -9.35 -7.02 -6.61
CA ARG A 64 -10.68 -6.77 -6.06
C ARG A 64 -10.71 -5.46 -5.25
N LEU A 65 -9.71 -5.21 -4.41
CA LEU A 65 -9.62 -3.97 -3.65
C LEU A 65 -9.54 -2.76 -4.55
N ARG A 66 -8.76 -2.85 -5.63
CA ARG A 66 -8.65 -1.77 -6.60
C ARG A 66 -10.01 -1.44 -7.21
N ARG A 67 -10.80 -2.45 -7.53
CA ARG A 67 -12.12 -2.23 -8.11
C ARG A 67 -13.14 -1.70 -7.10
N GLN A 68 -13.09 -2.21 -5.87
CA GLN A 68 -14.10 -1.89 -4.85
C GLN A 68 -13.84 -0.60 -4.10
N LEU A 69 -12.59 -0.32 -3.78
CA LEU A 69 -12.23 0.77 -2.88
C LEU A 69 -11.51 1.92 -3.59
N SER A 70 -11.11 1.73 -4.82
CA SER A 70 -10.40 2.76 -5.61
C SER A 70 -9.14 3.29 -4.93
N MET A 71 -8.55 2.51 -4.02
CA MET A 71 -7.31 2.93 -3.38
C MET A 71 -6.11 2.45 -4.19
N GLU A 72 -5.04 3.23 -4.15
CA GLU A 72 -3.79 2.84 -4.77
C GLU A 72 -3.05 1.85 -3.87
N ILE A 73 -2.35 0.89 -4.45
CA ILE A 73 -1.73 -0.18 -3.70
C ILE A 73 -0.24 -0.27 -4.02
N VAL A 74 0.57 -0.33 -2.97
CA VAL A 74 2.00 -0.66 -3.05
C VAL A 74 2.16 -1.99 -2.33
N CYS A 75 2.68 -2.99 -3.04
CA CYS A 75 2.92 -4.30 -2.46
C CYS A 75 4.30 -4.35 -1.82
N THR A 76 4.42 -5.10 -0.72
CA THR A 76 5.71 -5.35 -0.08
C THR A 76 5.93 -6.84 0.09
N HIS A 77 7.19 -7.24 0.07
CA HIS A 77 7.60 -8.61 0.32
C HIS A 77 9.04 -8.60 0.80
N HIS A 78 9.43 -9.61 1.59
CA HIS A 78 10.80 -9.67 2.10
C HIS A 78 11.80 -10.09 1.01
N THR A 79 11.35 -10.81 -0.03
CA THR A 79 12.19 -11.21 -1.17
C THR A 79 11.41 -11.11 -2.48
N PRO A 80 11.05 -9.88 -2.92
CA PRO A 80 10.31 -9.74 -4.18
C PRO A 80 11.16 -10.15 -5.37
N ASP A 81 10.54 -10.78 -6.35
CA ASP A 81 11.20 -11.16 -7.60
C ASP A 81 10.44 -10.60 -8.81
N ASP A 82 10.96 -10.83 -10.01
CA ASP A 82 10.38 -10.29 -11.24
C ASP A 82 8.97 -10.81 -11.48
N VAL A 83 8.68 -12.06 -11.12
CA VAL A 83 7.35 -12.65 -11.29
C VAL A 83 6.36 -11.97 -10.36
N MET A 84 6.70 -11.79 -9.10
CA MET A 84 5.87 -11.07 -8.14
C MET A 84 5.61 -9.64 -8.58
N TRP A 85 6.64 -8.97 -9.05
CA TRP A 85 6.53 -7.58 -9.52
C TRP A 85 5.55 -7.49 -10.68
N THR A 86 5.72 -8.38 -11.67
CA THR A 86 4.84 -8.41 -12.84
C THR A 86 3.39 -8.69 -12.45
N GLU A 87 3.17 -9.70 -11.58
CA GLU A 87 1.83 -10.06 -11.15
C GLU A 87 1.19 -8.95 -10.31
N ALA A 88 1.97 -8.26 -9.48
CA ALA A 88 1.48 -7.14 -8.69
C ALA A 88 1.00 -6.00 -9.60
N LEU A 89 1.80 -5.64 -10.60
CA LEU A 89 1.41 -4.60 -11.55
C LEU A 89 0.19 -5.01 -12.37
N ASP A 90 0.12 -6.27 -12.79
CA ASP A 90 -1.05 -6.78 -13.52
C ASP A 90 -2.32 -6.72 -12.67
N ALA A 91 -2.21 -6.90 -11.37
CA ALA A 91 -3.34 -6.79 -10.44
C ALA A 91 -3.74 -5.34 -10.17
N GLY A 92 -2.94 -4.38 -10.59
CA GLY A 92 -3.23 -2.96 -10.44
C GLY A 92 -2.44 -2.24 -9.37
N ALA A 93 -1.41 -2.88 -8.81
CA ALA A 93 -0.53 -2.22 -7.84
C ALA A 93 0.40 -1.24 -8.53
N LEU A 94 0.82 -0.20 -7.80
CA LEU A 94 1.78 0.78 -8.31
C LEU A 94 3.19 0.20 -8.39
N ASP A 95 3.56 -0.64 -7.44
CA ASP A 95 4.90 -1.20 -7.36
C ASP A 95 4.91 -2.38 -6.39
N CYS A 96 6.01 -3.13 -6.43
CA CYS A 96 6.28 -4.23 -5.49
C CYS A 96 7.69 -4.02 -4.96
N CYS A 97 7.80 -3.70 -3.68
CA CYS A 97 9.06 -3.29 -3.05
C CYS A 97 9.48 -4.27 -1.97
N PHE A 98 10.79 -4.26 -1.65
CA PHE A 98 11.24 -4.89 -0.42
C PHE A 98 10.58 -4.22 0.78
N ASP A 99 10.20 -4.99 1.78
CA ASP A 99 9.52 -4.47 2.96
C ASP A 99 10.39 -3.55 3.82
N ASP A 100 11.70 -3.55 3.61
CA ASP A 100 12.64 -2.65 4.28
C ASP A 100 13.14 -1.50 3.37
N ASP A 101 12.67 -1.41 2.14
CA ASP A 101 13.09 -0.37 1.20
C ASP A 101 12.19 0.86 1.30
N GLY A 102 12.40 1.64 2.35
CA GLY A 102 11.64 2.86 2.59
C GLY A 102 11.64 3.84 1.42
N PRO A 103 12.82 4.15 0.82
CA PRO A 103 12.87 5.07 -0.31
C PRO A 103 12.01 4.64 -1.49
N ALA A 104 12.02 3.34 -1.85
CA ALA A 104 11.21 2.85 -2.96
C ALA A 104 9.71 2.95 -2.64
N ILE A 105 9.32 2.61 -1.42
CA ILE A 105 7.93 2.70 -0.98
C ILE A 105 7.45 4.15 -1.01
N CYS A 106 8.25 5.08 -0.51
CA CYS A 106 7.91 6.50 -0.51
C CYS A 106 7.80 7.05 -1.93
N ARG A 107 8.68 6.62 -2.84
CA ARG A 107 8.59 7.05 -4.25
C ARG A 107 7.29 6.59 -4.89
N ALA A 108 6.88 5.35 -4.63
CA ALA A 108 5.62 4.81 -5.16
C ALA A 108 4.43 5.63 -4.64
N ILE A 109 4.43 5.97 -3.36
CA ILE A 109 3.38 6.78 -2.75
C ILE A 109 3.35 8.19 -3.36
N GLN A 110 4.51 8.79 -3.55
CA GLN A 110 4.62 10.14 -4.13
C GLN A 110 4.17 10.18 -5.59
N GLN A 111 4.39 9.10 -6.35
CA GLN A 111 3.92 9.00 -7.73
C GLN A 111 2.39 9.13 -7.79
N THR A 112 1.69 8.50 -6.87
CA THR A 112 0.23 8.60 -6.79
C THR A 112 -0.20 10.04 -6.56
N SER A 113 0.42 10.74 -5.61
CA SER A 113 0.11 12.12 -5.32
C SER A 113 0.35 13.01 -6.55
N THR A 114 1.46 12.80 -7.25
CA THR A 114 1.78 13.54 -8.47
C THR A 114 0.74 13.28 -9.56
N ALA A 115 0.34 12.02 -9.77
CA ALA A 115 -0.67 11.66 -10.75
C ALA A 115 -2.02 12.32 -10.42
N CYS A 116 -2.42 12.31 -9.16
CA CYS A 116 -3.64 12.98 -8.70
C CYS A 116 -3.60 14.46 -8.96
N ASN A 117 -2.47 15.11 -8.70
CA ASN A 117 -2.30 16.53 -8.96
C ASN A 117 -2.42 16.86 -10.46
N ARG A 118 -1.86 16.03 -11.32
CA ARG A 118 -2.01 16.20 -12.76
C ARG A 118 -3.45 16.08 -13.21
N ALA A 119 -4.16 15.13 -12.66
CA ALA A 119 -5.57 14.93 -12.98
C ALA A 119 -6.43 16.11 -12.52
N ALA A 120 -6.07 16.73 -11.41
CA ALA A 120 -6.78 17.88 -10.86
C ALA A 120 -6.50 19.18 -11.60
N SER A 121 -5.37 19.25 -12.28
CA SER A 121 -4.98 20.46 -13.00
C SER A 121 -5.35 20.39 -14.47
#